data_c78a0c5ae9802ea6966178b6decdc2b9
#
_entry.id   c78a0c5ae9802ea6966178b6decdc2b9
#
_cell.length_a   1.000
_cell.length_b   1.000
_cell.length_c   1.000
_cell.angle_alpha   90.00
_cell.angle_beta   90.00
_cell.angle_gamma   90.00
#
_symmetry.space_group_name_H-M   'P 1'
#
loop_
_entity.id
_entity.type
_entity.pdbx_description
1 polymer ?
#
loop_
_entity_poly.entity_id
_entity_poly.type
_entity_poly.pdbx_seq_one_letter_code
_entity_poly.pdbx_strand_id
1 'polypeptide(L)'
;MSASGSVAEPPDMADLPMQHAQAPASAAQSRARFFNSGNAFNVKLPVVPARAFAPPAAGCYGVFDCDQSAALGCDFPATTPLMLARYVQMAAGTSLAMPLRATGVVWYVIAGDGHLQGASEGFDFAAGDVFLLPGAPDYRLDAKGADVLLWAVGNEPQLAFEQGRPAAPDDAPVDLVHCTAEEIERQFALIFSMGTSDETSGRALIFSSERQAAARNLTPTLTLSFNTLEPHTHQRAHRHNSAAITLAVQGTRCHSMVDGVRCPWTPWATLVTPPGAPHSHHNEGEAGARFLIVQDGGLHYHARTMGFEFLER
;
A
#
# COMPACT_ATOMS: atom_id res chain seq x y z
N MET A 1 -68.55 -25.19 0.98
CA MET A 1 -67.41 -24.72 1.75
C MET A 1 -66.13 -25.21 1.00
N SER A 2 -65.51 -24.36 0.21
CA SER A 2 -64.34 -24.70 -0.55
C SER A 2 -63.09 -24.37 0.30
N ALA A 3 -62.36 -25.37 0.74
CA ALA A 3 -61.09 -25.19 1.44
C ALA A 3 -60.06 -24.77 0.43
N SER A 4 -59.66 -23.50 0.49
CA SER A 4 -58.49 -23.01 -0.22
C SER A 4 -57.24 -23.56 0.48
N GLY A 5 -56.67 -24.65 -0.05
CA GLY A 5 -55.34 -25.12 0.38
C GLY A 5 -54.32 -24.03 0.05
N SER A 6 -53.72 -23.43 1.06
CA SER A 6 -52.54 -22.57 0.86
C SER A 6 -51.40 -23.45 0.34
N VAL A 7 -51.00 -23.27 -0.90
CA VAL A 7 -49.76 -23.85 -1.43
C VAL A 7 -48.66 -23.12 -0.67
N ALA A 8 -47.91 -23.86 0.16
CA ALA A 8 -46.71 -23.31 0.83
C ALA A 8 -45.74 -22.79 -0.25
N GLU A 9 -45.27 -21.57 -0.11
CA GLU A 9 -44.26 -21.06 -0.98
C GLU A 9 -43.01 -21.96 -0.92
N PRO A 10 -42.35 -22.23 -2.05
CA PRO A 10 -41.11 -23.01 -2.03
C PRO A 10 -40.05 -22.28 -1.19
N PRO A 11 -39.17 -23.02 -0.48
CA PRO A 11 -38.11 -22.40 0.31
C PRO A 11 -37.22 -21.53 -0.56
N ASP A 12 -36.72 -20.40 0.01
CA ASP A 12 -35.84 -19.50 -0.70
C ASP A 12 -34.50 -20.20 -0.98
N MET A 13 -33.98 -20.01 -2.19
CA MET A 13 -32.69 -20.54 -2.61
C MET A 13 -31.54 -19.98 -1.75
N ALA A 14 -31.68 -18.77 -1.20
CA ALA A 14 -30.70 -18.16 -0.28
C ALA A 14 -30.54 -18.95 1.04
N ASP A 15 -31.58 -19.66 1.46
CA ASP A 15 -31.57 -20.46 2.70
C ASP A 15 -30.96 -21.86 2.50
N LEU A 16 -30.71 -22.27 1.27
CA LEU A 16 -30.07 -23.55 0.99
C LEU A 16 -28.60 -23.53 1.47
N PRO A 17 -28.22 -24.33 2.48
CA PRO A 17 -26.85 -24.36 2.95
C PRO A 17 -25.88 -24.90 1.89
N MET A 18 -24.60 -24.66 2.11
CA MET A 18 -23.51 -25.23 1.27
C MET A 18 -23.72 -26.75 1.11
N GLN A 19 -23.62 -27.23 -0.12
CA GLN A 19 -23.78 -28.62 -0.47
C GLN A 19 -22.43 -29.33 -0.68
N HIS A 20 -22.43 -30.65 -0.51
CA HIS A 20 -21.31 -31.56 -0.79
C HIS A 20 -21.71 -32.56 -1.87
N ALA A 21 -20.72 -33.21 -2.50
CA ALA A 21 -21.01 -34.38 -3.35
C ALA A 21 -21.65 -35.49 -2.51
N GLN A 22 -22.80 -36.03 -2.98
CA GLN A 22 -23.56 -37.05 -2.24
C GLN A 22 -22.86 -38.42 -2.19
N ALA A 23 -22.19 -38.80 -3.26
CA ALA A 23 -21.49 -40.10 -3.35
C ALA A 23 -20.15 -39.90 -4.07
N PRO A 24 -19.13 -39.30 -3.41
CA PRO A 24 -17.85 -39.05 -4.04
C PRO A 24 -17.10 -40.34 -4.31
N ALA A 25 -16.70 -40.55 -5.55
CA ALA A 25 -15.90 -41.70 -5.96
C ALA A 25 -14.39 -41.49 -5.74
N SER A 26 -13.97 -40.27 -5.37
CA SER A 26 -12.56 -39.93 -5.10
C SER A 26 -12.42 -38.86 -4.05
N ALA A 27 -11.23 -38.74 -3.45
CA ALA A 27 -10.89 -37.66 -2.54
C ALA A 27 -11.00 -36.27 -3.20
N ALA A 28 -10.79 -36.15 -4.50
CA ALA A 28 -10.99 -34.91 -5.23
C ALA A 28 -12.48 -34.51 -5.23
N GLN A 29 -13.37 -35.45 -5.52
CA GLN A 29 -14.81 -35.22 -5.49
C GLN A 29 -15.31 -34.88 -4.08
N SER A 30 -14.77 -35.52 -3.03
CA SER A 30 -15.18 -35.24 -1.64
C SER A 30 -14.81 -33.83 -1.17
N ARG A 31 -13.86 -33.16 -1.82
CA ARG A 31 -13.48 -31.76 -1.53
C ARG A 31 -14.38 -30.72 -2.19
N ALA A 32 -15.23 -31.12 -3.16
CA ALA A 32 -16.11 -30.17 -3.85
C ALA A 32 -17.15 -29.57 -2.87
N ARG A 33 -17.38 -28.26 -3.02
CA ARG A 33 -18.41 -27.50 -2.29
C ARG A 33 -19.22 -26.72 -3.29
N PHE A 34 -20.54 -26.66 -3.08
CA PHE A 34 -21.47 -26.02 -4.00
C PHE A 34 -22.30 -24.99 -3.25
N PHE A 35 -22.32 -23.81 -3.80
CA PHE A 35 -23.20 -22.71 -3.39
C PHE A 35 -24.14 -22.39 -4.57
N ASN A 36 -25.17 -21.59 -4.32
CA ASN A 36 -26.06 -21.08 -5.34
C ASN A 36 -25.99 -19.54 -5.43
N SER A 37 -26.59 -18.96 -6.45
CA SER A 37 -26.55 -17.49 -6.65
C SER A 37 -27.28 -16.69 -5.57
N GLY A 38 -28.15 -17.29 -4.79
CA GLY A 38 -28.83 -16.64 -3.66
C GLY A 38 -27.93 -16.46 -2.43
N ASN A 39 -26.91 -17.33 -2.27
CA ASN A 39 -26.02 -17.29 -1.09
C ASN A 39 -24.52 -17.19 -1.41
N ALA A 40 -24.12 -17.31 -2.67
CA ALA A 40 -22.68 -17.29 -3.07
C ALA A 40 -21.98 -15.97 -2.70
N PHE A 41 -22.72 -14.86 -2.64
CA PHE A 41 -22.20 -13.52 -2.39
C PHE A 41 -22.48 -13.00 -0.97
N ASN A 42 -22.92 -13.86 -0.06
CA ASN A 42 -23.20 -13.53 1.34
C ASN A 42 -21.92 -13.47 2.21
N VAL A 43 -20.75 -13.63 1.62
CA VAL A 43 -19.48 -13.56 2.33
C VAL A 43 -19.23 -12.11 2.77
N LYS A 44 -19.22 -11.90 4.08
CA LYS A 44 -18.90 -10.60 4.68
C LYS A 44 -17.46 -10.59 5.13
N LEU A 45 -16.61 -9.93 4.37
CA LEU A 45 -15.22 -9.68 4.77
C LEU A 45 -15.16 -8.37 5.58
N PRO A 46 -14.23 -8.28 6.56
CA PRO A 46 -13.99 -7.02 7.27
C PRO A 46 -13.56 -5.92 6.29
N VAL A 47 -14.07 -4.71 6.50
CA VAL A 47 -13.61 -3.54 5.76
C VAL A 47 -12.20 -3.17 6.20
N VAL A 48 -11.41 -2.58 5.30
CA VAL A 48 -10.10 -2.05 5.66
C VAL A 48 -10.28 -0.86 6.59
N PRO A 49 -9.75 -0.88 7.84
CA PRO A 49 -9.88 0.27 8.72
C PRO A 49 -9.03 1.45 8.26
N ALA A 50 -9.59 2.65 8.28
CA ALA A 50 -8.82 3.87 8.24
C ALA A 50 -8.04 3.99 9.56
N ARG A 51 -6.72 3.96 9.52
CA ARG A 51 -5.88 3.96 10.72
C ARG A 51 -4.61 4.78 10.48
N ALA A 52 -4.11 5.39 11.56
CA ALA A 52 -2.80 6.03 11.60
C ALA A 52 -1.86 5.23 12.51
N PHE A 53 -0.61 5.08 12.07
CA PHE A 53 0.47 4.46 12.82
C PHE A 53 1.58 5.49 13.02
N ALA A 54 2.08 5.58 14.24
CA ALA A 54 3.23 6.41 14.56
C ALA A 54 4.55 5.67 14.28
N PRO A 55 5.63 6.39 13.96
CA PRO A 55 6.96 5.79 13.90
C PRO A 55 7.37 5.27 15.29
N PRO A 56 8.34 4.34 15.39
CA PRO A 56 8.88 3.89 16.65
C PRO A 56 9.51 5.07 17.41
N ALA A 57 9.50 4.97 18.74
CA ALA A 57 10.18 5.95 19.57
C ALA A 57 11.71 5.92 19.35
N ALA A 58 12.37 7.06 19.50
CA ALA A 58 13.81 7.13 19.40
C ALA A 58 14.48 6.14 20.37
N GLY A 59 15.50 5.42 19.89
CA GLY A 59 16.20 4.39 20.65
C GLY A 59 15.50 3.02 20.68
N CYS A 60 14.34 2.86 20.05
CA CYS A 60 13.71 1.55 19.84
C CYS A 60 14.16 0.98 18.48
N TYR A 61 15.07 0.02 18.49
CA TYR A 61 15.63 -0.54 17.27
C TYR A 61 14.95 -1.85 16.87
N GLY A 62 14.76 -2.05 15.56
CA GLY A 62 14.12 -3.23 14.98
C GLY A 62 13.22 -2.92 13.80
N VAL A 63 12.37 -3.89 13.47
CA VAL A 63 11.36 -3.81 12.42
C VAL A 63 9.98 -3.70 13.09
N PHE A 64 9.20 -2.71 12.69
CA PHE A 64 7.90 -2.39 13.29
C PHE A 64 6.84 -2.34 12.20
N ASP A 65 6.07 -3.42 12.09
CA ASP A 65 5.00 -3.52 11.11
C ASP A 65 3.82 -2.63 11.50
N CYS A 66 3.29 -1.89 10.53
CA CYS A 66 2.01 -1.18 10.65
C CYS A 66 0.87 -2.20 10.48
N ASP A 67 0.81 -3.16 11.38
CA ASP A 67 -0.05 -4.32 11.28
C ASP A 67 -1.48 -4.06 11.79
N GLN A 68 -2.45 -4.45 11.00
CA GLN A 68 -3.87 -4.53 11.37
C GLN A 68 -4.54 -5.83 10.90
N SER A 69 -3.74 -6.88 10.71
CA SER A 69 -4.18 -8.20 10.22
C SER A 69 -5.37 -8.76 11.01
N ALA A 70 -5.38 -8.59 12.33
CA ALA A 70 -6.48 -9.04 13.17
C ALA A 70 -7.82 -8.36 12.80
N ALA A 71 -7.80 -7.06 12.46
CA ALA A 71 -8.99 -6.35 12.02
C ALA A 71 -9.41 -6.72 10.58
N LEU A 72 -8.45 -7.15 9.76
CA LEU A 72 -8.69 -7.61 8.39
C LEU A 72 -9.11 -9.09 8.31
N GLY A 73 -8.95 -9.84 9.39
CA GLY A 73 -9.14 -11.30 9.39
C GLY A 73 -8.09 -12.05 8.58
N CYS A 74 -6.84 -11.52 8.53
CA CYS A 74 -5.71 -12.15 7.86
C CYS A 74 -4.84 -12.95 8.84
N ASP A 75 -4.32 -14.09 8.39
CA ASP A 75 -3.42 -14.96 9.18
C ASP A 75 -1.93 -14.56 9.04
N PHE A 76 -1.66 -13.43 8.41
CA PHE A 76 -0.32 -12.89 8.16
C PHE A 76 -0.32 -11.38 8.41
N PRO A 77 0.84 -10.76 8.75
CA PRO A 77 0.92 -9.31 8.95
C PRO A 77 0.48 -8.54 7.70
N ALA A 78 -0.40 -7.56 7.89
CA ALA A 78 -0.98 -6.78 6.80
C ALA A 78 -1.40 -5.39 7.27
N THR A 79 -1.06 -4.35 6.50
CA THR A 79 -1.60 -2.99 6.66
C THR A 79 -2.90 -2.85 5.87
N THR A 80 -2.95 -3.43 4.68
CA THR A 80 -4.13 -3.66 3.85
C THR A 80 -4.10 -5.10 3.36
N PRO A 81 -5.17 -5.66 2.79
CA PRO A 81 -5.14 -7.04 2.30
C PRO A 81 -4.00 -7.36 1.31
N LEU A 82 -3.48 -6.34 0.61
CA LEU A 82 -2.45 -6.51 -0.42
C LEU A 82 -1.10 -5.86 -0.07
N MET A 83 -1.02 -5.03 0.98
CA MET A 83 0.19 -4.28 1.31
C MET A 83 0.53 -4.34 2.80
N LEU A 84 1.83 -4.35 3.09
CA LEU A 84 2.37 -4.19 4.44
C LEU A 84 3.33 -3.01 4.47
N ALA A 85 3.00 -2.02 5.31
CA ALA A 85 3.91 -0.93 5.66
C ALA A 85 4.66 -1.26 6.94
N ARG A 86 5.89 -0.77 7.05
CA ARG A 86 6.72 -0.92 8.26
C ARG A 86 7.71 0.21 8.41
N TYR A 87 8.16 0.38 9.65
CA TYR A 87 9.35 1.16 9.97
C TYR A 87 10.49 0.22 10.29
N VAL A 88 11.70 0.61 9.91
CA VAL A 88 12.95 -0.06 10.29
C VAL A 88 13.84 0.97 10.95
N GLN A 89 14.16 0.75 12.24
CA GLN A 89 15.05 1.63 13.00
C GLN A 89 16.31 0.86 13.41
N MET A 90 17.46 1.42 13.06
CA MET A 90 18.76 0.81 13.28
C MET A 90 19.65 1.76 14.09
N ALA A 91 20.41 1.22 15.04
CA ALA A 91 21.44 1.99 15.72
C ALA A 91 22.65 2.24 14.80
N ALA A 92 23.34 3.35 15.03
CA ALA A 92 24.57 3.67 14.34
C ALA A 92 25.58 2.49 14.36
N GLY A 93 26.20 2.20 13.23
CA GLY A 93 27.17 1.15 13.09
C GLY A 93 26.64 -0.28 13.12
N THR A 94 25.33 -0.48 13.11
CA THR A 94 24.72 -1.82 13.07
C THR A 94 24.29 -2.24 11.67
N SER A 95 24.12 -3.54 11.47
CA SER A 95 23.66 -4.14 10.21
C SER A 95 22.38 -4.93 10.44
N LEU A 96 21.51 -4.94 9.43
CA LEU A 96 20.26 -5.71 9.43
C LEU A 96 20.11 -6.46 8.11
N ALA A 97 19.94 -7.78 8.19
CA ALA A 97 19.55 -8.58 7.04
C ALA A 97 18.01 -8.52 6.87
N MET A 98 17.56 -8.24 5.65
CA MET A 98 16.14 -8.11 5.33
C MET A 98 15.71 -9.14 4.27
N PRO A 99 15.19 -10.30 4.68
CA PRO A 99 14.56 -11.21 3.74
C PRO A 99 13.22 -10.63 3.27
N LEU A 100 13.14 -10.24 2.01
CA LEU A 100 11.94 -9.64 1.42
C LEU A 100 11.06 -10.71 0.77
N ARG A 101 9.90 -10.99 1.34
CA ARG A 101 8.91 -11.93 0.78
C ARG A 101 7.84 -11.22 -0.03
N ALA A 102 8.26 -10.29 -0.88
CA ALA A 102 7.41 -9.46 -1.74
C ALA A 102 7.86 -9.58 -3.19
N THR A 103 7.05 -9.17 -4.14
CA THR A 103 7.49 -8.94 -5.53
C THR A 103 8.50 -7.81 -5.57
N GLY A 104 8.25 -6.76 -4.77
CA GLY A 104 9.15 -5.64 -4.57
C GLY A 104 8.71 -4.83 -3.35
N VAL A 105 9.66 -4.12 -2.74
CA VAL A 105 9.44 -3.27 -1.57
C VAL A 105 9.98 -1.89 -1.86
N VAL A 106 9.12 -0.90 -1.69
CA VAL A 106 9.45 0.54 -1.77
C VAL A 106 9.99 0.98 -0.44
N TRP A 107 11.07 1.75 -0.44
CA TRP A 107 11.72 2.29 0.75
C TRP A 107 11.85 3.80 0.66
N TYR A 108 11.69 4.47 1.79
CA TYR A 108 12.00 5.88 1.99
C TYR A 108 12.89 6.06 3.21
N VAL A 109 13.97 6.82 3.08
CA VAL A 109 14.90 7.10 4.17
C VAL A 109 14.39 8.32 4.94
N ILE A 110 13.85 8.08 6.13
CA ILE A 110 13.35 9.16 7.01
C ILE A 110 14.51 9.93 7.64
N ALA A 111 15.51 9.21 8.15
CA ALA A 111 16.65 9.81 8.83
C ALA A 111 17.89 8.92 8.75
N GLY A 112 19.06 9.52 8.88
CA GLY A 112 20.36 8.85 8.88
C GLY A 112 20.88 8.56 7.48
N ASP A 113 21.96 7.82 7.41
CA ASP A 113 22.65 7.38 6.22
C ASP A 113 23.21 5.97 6.40
N GLY A 114 23.39 5.27 5.30
CA GLY A 114 23.82 3.88 5.36
C GLY A 114 24.29 3.35 4.03
N HIS A 115 24.47 2.03 3.99
CA HIS A 115 24.79 1.28 2.78
C HIS A 115 23.80 0.14 2.62
N LEU A 116 23.28 -0.02 1.41
CA LEU A 116 22.54 -1.21 1.00
C LEU A 116 23.51 -2.13 0.25
N GLN A 117 23.60 -3.38 0.68
CA GLN A 117 24.29 -4.44 -0.01
C GLN A 117 23.29 -5.46 -0.55
N GLY A 118 23.24 -5.64 -1.85
CA GLY A 118 22.55 -6.74 -2.54
C GLY A 118 23.53 -7.78 -3.07
N ALA A 119 23.01 -8.80 -3.76
CA ALA A 119 23.83 -9.89 -4.30
C ALA A 119 24.79 -9.44 -5.43
N SER A 120 24.33 -8.56 -6.31
CA SER A 120 25.09 -8.10 -7.50
C SER A 120 25.52 -6.64 -7.42
N GLU A 121 24.78 -5.81 -6.69
CA GLU A 121 25.03 -4.38 -6.58
C GLU A 121 24.63 -3.84 -5.22
N GLY A 122 25.15 -2.67 -4.87
CA GLY A 122 24.85 -1.96 -3.64
C GLY A 122 25.06 -0.47 -3.84
N PHE A 123 24.53 0.32 -2.92
CA PHE A 123 24.65 1.77 -2.95
C PHE A 123 24.60 2.38 -1.55
N ASP A 124 25.14 3.56 -1.42
CA ASP A 124 24.96 4.39 -0.22
C ASP A 124 23.63 5.12 -0.31
N PHE A 125 22.88 5.18 0.80
CA PHE A 125 21.64 5.90 0.90
C PHE A 125 21.72 6.97 2.02
N ALA A 126 20.90 8.01 1.89
CA ALA A 126 20.79 9.09 2.86
C ALA A 126 19.33 9.54 3.05
N ALA A 127 19.09 10.34 4.08
CA ALA A 127 17.76 10.89 4.37
C ALA A 127 17.14 11.60 3.15
N GLY A 128 15.91 11.27 2.83
CA GLY A 128 15.16 11.76 1.67
C GLY A 128 15.25 10.86 0.44
N ASP A 129 16.12 9.86 0.41
CA ASP A 129 16.21 8.92 -0.71
C ASP A 129 14.99 8.00 -0.76
N VAL A 130 14.62 7.63 -1.98
CA VAL A 130 13.66 6.57 -2.28
C VAL A 130 14.38 5.45 -3.01
N PHE A 131 14.14 4.21 -2.63
CA PHE A 131 14.64 3.08 -3.38
C PHE A 131 13.63 1.93 -3.46
N LEU A 132 13.76 1.11 -4.49
CA LEU A 132 12.95 -0.07 -4.74
C LEU A 132 13.85 -1.30 -4.72
N LEU A 133 13.50 -2.27 -3.89
CA LEU A 133 14.18 -3.56 -3.85
C LEU A 133 13.29 -4.65 -4.42
N PRO A 134 13.75 -5.44 -5.40
CA PRO A 134 13.13 -6.71 -5.77
C PRO A 134 13.00 -7.63 -4.56
N GLY A 135 12.01 -8.50 -4.57
CA GLY A 135 11.91 -9.55 -3.56
C GLY A 135 13.10 -10.51 -3.67
N ALA A 136 13.94 -10.55 -2.64
CA ALA A 136 15.09 -11.43 -2.56
C ALA A 136 15.46 -11.69 -1.10
N PRO A 137 16.13 -12.82 -0.79
CA PRO A 137 16.49 -13.15 0.58
C PRO A 137 17.72 -12.41 1.14
N ASP A 138 18.52 -11.74 0.32
CA ASP A 138 19.92 -11.45 0.64
C ASP A 138 20.28 -9.96 0.67
N TYR A 139 19.33 -9.07 0.97
CA TYR A 139 19.65 -7.66 1.21
C TYR A 139 20.12 -7.44 2.63
N ARG A 140 21.19 -6.63 2.76
CA ARG A 140 21.69 -6.15 4.05
C ARG A 140 21.74 -4.63 4.04
N LEU A 141 21.20 -4.06 5.09
CA LEU A 141 21.29 -2.63 5.39
C LEU A 141 22.37 -2.43 6.46
N ASP A 142 23.28 -1.53 6.22
CA ASP A 142 24.36 -1.15 7.14
C ASP A 142 24.17 0.33 7.51
N ALA A 143 23.85 0.64 8.77
CA ALA A 143 23.80 2.01 9.27
C ALA A 143 25.22 2.55 9.46
N LYS A 144 25.50 3.77 9.01
CA LYS A 144 26.81 4.41 9.18
C LYS A 144 26.96 5.12 10.55
N GLY A 145 27.29 6.39 10.53
CA GLY A 145 27.67 7.16 11.71
C GLY A 145 26.52 7.65 12.59
N ALA A 146 25.27 7.51 12.16
CA ALA A 146 24.07 7.93 12.85
C ALA A 146 23.02 6.82 12.85
N ASP A 147 22.03 6.94 13.75
CA ASP A 147 20.85 6.08 13.73
C ASP A 147 20.08 6.27 12.42
N VAL A 148 19.57 5.18 11.88
CA VAL A 148 18.81 5.15 10.64
C VAL A 148 17.35 4.84 10.93
N LEU A 149 16.44 5.61 10.35
CA LEU A 149 15.01 5.33 10.33
C LEU A 149 14.54 5.26 8.89
N LEU A 150 13.99 4.11 8.52
CA LEU A 150 13.44 3.84 7.20
C LEU A 150 11.94 3.56 7.30
N TRP A 151 11.20 3.88 6.26
CA TRP A 151 9.85 3.44 6.02
C TRP A 151 9.82 2.56 4.78
N ALA A 152 9.03 1.49 4.81
CA ALA A 152 8.94 0.55 3.71
C ALA A 152 7.50 0.07 3.48
N VAL A 153 7.14 -0.18 2.21
CA VAL A 153 5.87 -0.80 1.82
C VAL A 153 6.11 -1.85 0.75
N GLY A 154 5.63 -3.05 1.00
CA GLY A 154 5.70 -4.17 0.06
C GLY A 154 4.37 -4.90 -0.09
N ASN A 155 4.29 -5.79 -1.08
CA ASN A 155 3.12 -6.61 -1.33
C ASN A 155 3.21 -8.02 -0.72
N GLU A 156 3.88 -8.15 0.44
CA GLU A 156 3.99 -9.42 1.16
C GLU A 156 2.62 -10.05 1.46
N PRO A 157 1.57 -9.29 1.88
CA PRO A 157 0.25 -9.85 2.13
C PRO A 157 -0.38 -10.49 0.88
N GLN A 158 -0.20 -9.89 -0.30
CA GLN A 158 -0.68 -10.45 -1.55
C GLN A 158 -0.05 -11.83 -1.81
N LEU A 159 1.28 -11.94 -1.71
CA LEU A 159 1.96 -13.23 -1.90
C LEU A 159 1.58 -14.25 -0.82
N ALA A 160 1.42 -13.81 0.43
CA ALA A 160 1.00 -14.69 1.52
C ALA A 160 -0.41 -15.25 1.28
N PHE A 161 -1.35 -14.44 0.82
CA PHE A 161 -2.71 -14.85 0.45
C PHE A 161 -2.70 -15.92 -0.64
N GLU A 162 -1.90 -15.73 -1.68
CA GLU A 162 -1.78 -16.68 -2.79
C GLU A 162 -0.85 -17.87 -2.46
N GLN A 163 -0.22 -17.90 -1.28
CA GLN A 163 0.88 -18.82 -0.91
C GLN A 163 2.03 -18.79 -1.93
N GLY A 164 2.19 -17.62 -2.58
CA GLY A 164 3.21 -17.34 -3.57
C GLY A 164 4.58 -17.09 -2.95
N ARG A 165 5.57 -16.99 -3.82
CA ARG A 165 6.96 -16.65 -3.46
C ARG A 165 7.47 -15.57 -4.41
N PRO A 166 8.43 -14.73 -3.99
CA PRO A 166 9.14 -13.87 -4.90
C PRO A 166 9.74 -14.67 -6.06
N ALA A 167 9.78 -14.06 -7.24
CA ALA A 167 10.50 -14.63 -8.38
C ALA A 167 12.00 -14.74 -8.05
N ALA A 168 12.71 -15.65 -8.73
CA ALA A 168 14.15 -15.67 -8.66
C ALA A 168 14.74 -14.32 -9.16
N PRO A 169 15.93 -13.90 -8.69
CA PRO A 169 16.49 -12.59 -9.04
C PRO A 169 16.52 -12.31 -10.55
N ASP A 170 16.90 -13.31 -11.35
CA ASP A 170 16.99 -13.18 -12.82
C ASP A 170 15.62 -13.08 -13.51
N ASP A 171 14.56 -13.56 -12.85
CA ASP A 171 13.17 -13.53 -13.32
C ASP A 171 12.33 -12.44 -12.64
N ALA A 172 12.92 -11.62 -11.77
CA ALA A 172 12.20 -10.60 -11.02
C ALA A 172 11.55 -9.58 -11.98
N PRO A 173 10.24 -9.29 -11.83
CA PRO A 173 9.57 -8.30 -12.67
C PRO A 173 9.88 -6.85 -12.24
N VAL A 174 10.80 -6.66 -11.34
CA VAL A 174 11.14 -5.40 -10.67
C VAL A 174 12.65 -5.20 -10.74
N ASP A 175 13.08 -3.99 -11.07
CA ASP A 175 14.48 -3.58 -11.02
C ASP A 175 14.87 -3.10 -9.61
N LEU A 176 16.15 -3.19 -9.26
CA LEU A 176 16.71 -2.39 -8.17
C LEU A 176 16.79 -0.94 -8.65
N VAL A 177 16.14 -0.02 -7.92
CA VAL A 177 16.09 1.40 -8.27
C VAL A 177 16.51 2.24 -7.08
N HIS A 178 17.32 3.26 -7.31
CA HIS A 178 17.69 4.25 -6.31
C HIS A 178 17.47 5.66 -6.85
N CYS A 179 16.65 6.43 -6.18
CA CYS A 179 16.36 7.83 -6.45
C CYS A 179 16.90 8.65 -5.28
N THR A 180 17.99 9.38 -5.51
CA THR A 180 18.58 10.21 -4.45
C THR A 180 17.69 11.40 -4.12
N ALA A 181 17.77 11.90 -2.89
CA ALA A 181 17.06 13.10 -2.45
C ALA A 181 17.35 14.30 -3.36
N GLU A 182 18.61 14.46 -3.80
CA GLU A 182 19.01 15.53 -4.72
C GLU A 182 18.27 15.44 -6.06
N GLU A 183 18.18 14.25 -6.65
CA GLU A 183 17.46 14.06 -7.91
C GLU A 183 15.95 14.27 -7.73
N ILE A 184 15.38 13.82 -6.62
CA ILE A 184 13.95 14.05 -6.28
C ILE A 184 13.68 15.56 -6.21
N GLU A 185 14.52 16.34 -5.53
CA GLU A 185 14.38 17.80 -5.46
C GLU A 185 14.54 18.46 -6.83
N ARG A 186 15.47 17.98 -7.66
CA ARG A 186 15.62 18.46 -9.04
C ARG A 186 14.35 18.21 -9.87
N GLN A 187 13.73 17.05 -9.73
CA GLN A 187 12.46 16.72 -10.39
C GLN A 187 11.31 17.61 -9.89
N PHE A 188 11.23 17.87 -8.59
CA PHE A 188 10.24 18.79 -8.05
C PHE A 188 10.45 20.22 -8.59
N ALA A 189 11.69 20.71 -8.63
CA ALA A 189 11.97 22.04 -9.20
C ALA A 189 11.49 22.13 -10.65
N LEU A 190 11.67 21.08 -11.45
CA LEU A 190 11.15 21.01 -12.82
C LEU A 190 9.61 21.05 -12.83
N ILE A 191 8.94 20.22 -12.03
CA ILE A 191 7.47 20.19 -11.94
C ILE A 191 6.91 21.56 -11.50
N PHE A 192 7.55 22.21 -10.51
CA PHE A 192 7.12 23.51 -10.02
C PHE A 192 7.35 24.64 -11.03
N SER A 193 8.29 24.49 -11.96
CA SER A 193 8.50 25.45 -13.06
C SER A 193 7.43 25.37 -14.16
N MET A 194 6.61 24.33 -14.16
CA MET A 194 5.56 24.11 -15.17
C MET A 194 4.20 24.65 -14.69
N GLY A 195 3.37 25.07 -15.64
CA GLY A 195 1.97 25.43 -15.37
C GLY A 195 1.11 24.21 -15.03
N THR A 196 -0.02 24.45 -14.38
CA THR A 196 -1.04 23.42 -14.10
C THR A 196 -2.31 23.71 -14.91
N SER A 197 -3.12 22.68 -15.16
CA SER A 197 -4.45 22.78 -15.76
C SER A 197 -5.51 22.29 -14.77
N ASP A 198 -6.78 22.51 -15.10
CA ASP A 198 -7.91 22.01 -14.29
C ASP A 198 -7.96 20.47 -14.19
N GLU A 199 -7.29 19.78 -15.12
CA GLU A 199 -7.15 18.31 -15.09
C GLU A 199 -6.03 17.84 -14.14
N THR A 200 -5.18 18.77 -13.66
CA THR A 200 -4.07 18.43 -12.76
C THR A 200 -4.60 18.30 -11.33
N SER A 201 -4.50 17.10 -10.76
CA SER A 201 -4.93 16.82 -9.37
C SER A 201 -4.01 17.39 -8.29
N GLY A 202 -2.91 18.03 -8.68
CA GLY A 202 -1.87 18.58 -7.81
C GLY A 202 -0.48 18.37 -8.41
N ARG A 203 0.53 18.96 -7.78
CA ARG A 203 1.93 18.76 -8.15
C ARG A 203 2.47 17.54 -7.41
N ALA A 204 2.69 16.47 -8.16
CA ALA A 204 3.19 15.20 -7.64
C ALA A 204 4.27 14.63 -8.55
N LEU A 205 5.28 14.01 -7.96
CA LEU A 205 6.27 13.21 -8.66
C LEU A 205 5.81 11.74 -8.63
N ILE A 206 5.65 11.14 -9.80
CA ILE A 206 5.30 9.72 -9.94
C ILE A 206 6.58 8.93 -10.21
N PHE A 207 6.86 7.94 -9.39
CA PHE A 207 8.04 7.10 -9.52
C PHE A 207 7.75 5.89 -10.42
N SER A 208 8.74 5.52 -11.20
CA SER A 208 8.72 4.32 -12.04
C SER A 208 10.13 3.76 -12.20
N SER A 209 10.27 2.60 -12.83
CA SER A 209 11.54 2.03 -13.27
C SER A 209 11.58 1.91 -14.78
N GLU A 210 12.75 1.62 -15.35
CA GLU A 210 12.87 1.36 -16.78
C GLU A 210 11.92 0.22 -17.20
N ARG A 211 11.87 -0.87 -16.45
CA ARG A 211 11.00 -2.03 -16.70
C ARG A 211 9.52 -1.71 -16.62
N GLN A 212 9.12 -0.80 -15.75
CA GLN A 212 7.72 -0.44 -15.50
C GLN A 212 7.31 0.89 -16.13
N ALA A 213 8.16 1.54 -16.91
CA ALA A 213 7.94 2.88 -17.46
C ALA A 213 6.65 3.00 -18.28
N ALA A 214 6.30 1.99 -19.07
CA ALA A 214 5.07 1.98 -19.87
C ALA A 214 3.79 1.96 -19.01
N ALA A 215 3.85 1.30 -17.84
CA ALA A 215 2.74 1.24 -16.89
C ALA A 215 2.77 2.40 -15.89
N ARG A 216 3.88 3.12 -15.77
CA ARG A 216 4.11 4.19 -14.78
C ARG A 216 3.97 3.71 -13.33
N ASN A 217 4.27 2.44 -13.08
CA ASN A 217 4.26 1.82 -11.77
C ASN A 217 5.70 1.63 -11.28
N LEU A 218 5.90 1.28 -10.00
CA LEU A 218 7.18 0.81 -9.48
C LEU A 218 7.31 -0.71 -9.54
N THR A 219 6.23 -1.40 -9.20
CA THR A 219 6.11 -2.85 -9.38
C THR A 219 4.88 -3.14 -10.23
N PRO A 220 4.65 -4.37 -10.69
CA PRO A 220 3.41 -4.71 -11.38
C PRO A 220 2.13 -4.35 -10.60
N THR A 221 2.20 -4.29 -9.27
CA THR A 221 1.05 -4.08 -8.39
C THR A 221 1.05 -2.75 -7.67
N LEU A 222 2.23 -2.16 -7.40
CA LEU A 222 2.35 -0.95 -6.58
C LEU A 222 2.72 0.26 -7.42
N THR A 223 2.04 1.37 -7.13
CA THR A 223 2.39 2.70 -7.58
C THR A 223 2.98 3.51 -6.43
N LEU A 224 3.83 4.47 -6.72
CA LEU A 224 4.34 5.43 -5.75
C LEU A 224 4.23 6.85 -6.30
N SER A 225 3.69 7.74 -5.50
CA SER A 225 3.71 9.17 -5.75
C SER A 225 4.24 9.95 -4.56
N PHE A 226 5.01 11.00 -4.82
CA PHE A 226 5.41 11.99 -3.83
C PHE A 226 4.63 13.27 -4.11
N ASN A 227 3.68 13.57 -3.25
CA ASN A 227 2.69 14.62 -3.43
C ASN A 227 3.07 15.85 -2.62
N THR A 228 2.59 17.00 -3.09
CA THR A 228 2.76 18.29 -2.41
C THR A 228 1.42 18.99 -2.25
N LEU A 229 1.27 19.76 -1.15
CA LEU A 229 0.20 20.72 -0.95
C LEU A 229 0.79 22.07 -0.59
N GLU A 230 0.42 23.10 -1.32
CA GLU A 230 0.79 24.48 -0.99
C GLU A 230 0.14 24.90 0.35
N PRO A 231 0.65 25.97 1.00
CA PRO A 231 0.01 26.52 2.19
C PRO A 231 -1.47 26.85 1.95
N HIS A 232 -2.33 26.56 2.92
CA HIS A 232 -3.77 26.87 2.87
C HIS A 232 -4.51 26.25 1.68
N THR A 233 -4.04 25.10 1.19
CA THR A 233 -4.69 24.37 0.09
C THR A 233 -5.14 22.98 0.52
N HIS A 234 -5.97 22.38 -0.30
CA HIS A 234 -6.35 20.97 -0.15
C HIS A 234 -6.38 20.27 -1.50
N GLN A 235 -6.18 18.98 -1.48
CA GLN A 235 -6.48 18.11 -2.61
C GLN A 235 -7.98 17.81 -2.58
N ARG A 236 -8.66 18.04 -3.72
CA ARG A 236 -10.10 17.82 -3.86
C ARG A 236 -10.50 16.42 -3.36
N ALA A 237 -11.66 16.35 -2.71
CA ALA A 237 -12.22 15.07 -2.28
C ALA A 237 -12.44 14.17 -3.50
N HIS A 238 -11.96 12.95 -3.37
CA HIS A 238 -12.04 11.92 -4.42
C HIS A 238 -12.12 10.53 -3.79
N ARG A 239 -12.34 9.54 -4.62
CA ARG A 239 -12.25 8.14 -4.24
C ARG A 239 -11.64 7.32 -5.37
N HIS A 240 -11.03 6.21 -5.03
CA HIS A 240 -10.54 5.21 -5.96
C HIS A 240 -10.63 3.82 -5.31
N ASN A 241 -10.66 2.79 -6.12
CA ASN A 241 -10.80 1.41 -5.64
C ASN A 241 -9.49 0.75 -5.18
N SER A 242 -8.35 1.39 -5.37
CA SER A 242 -7.11 0.97 -4.71
C SER A 242 -7.10 1.39 -3.24
N ALA A 243 -6.47 0.59 -2.38
CA ALA A 243 -6.06 1.06 -1.05
C ALA A 243 -4.84 1.98 -1.18
N ALA A 244 -4.71 2.95 -0.26
CA ALA A 244 -3.53 3.81 -0.21
C ALA A 244 -2.90 3.79 1.19
N ILE A 245 -1.57 3.76 1.21
CA ILE A 245 -0.75 3.91 2.41
C ILE A 245 0.08 5.18 2.24
N THR A 246 -0.17 6.16 3.10
CA THR A 246 0.42 7.50 3.03
C THR A 246 1.40 7.72 4.16
N LEU A 247 2.63 8.13 3.85
CA LEU A 247 3.60 8.64 4.83
C LEU A 247 3.56 10.17 4.85
N ALA A 248 3.29 10.77 6.02
CA ALA A 248 3.39 12.21 6.23
C ALA A 248 4.86 12.61 6.35
N VAL A 249 5.44 13.19 5.28
CA VAL A 249 6.87 13.55 5.23
C VAL A 249 7.13 14.93 5.81
N GLN A 250 6.30 15.90 5.44
CA GLN A 250 6.45 17.29 5.85
C GLN A 250 5.08 17.95 5.94
N GLY A 251 4.87 18.76 6.96
CA GLY A 251 3.68 19.58 7.10
C GLY A 251 3.35 19.84 8.56
N THR A 252 2.84 21.05 8.84
CA THR A 252 2.29 21.44 10.13
C THR A 252 0.83 21.80 9.93
N ARG A 253 -0.06 21.41 10.87
CA ARG A 253 -1.51 21.62 10.76
C ARG A 253 -2.11 20.93 9.51
N CYS A 254 -1.52 19.81 9.08
CA CYS A 254 -2.03 19.01 7.98
C CYS A 254 -2.91 17.86 8.51
N HIS A 255 -3.85 17.43 7.68
CA HIS A 255 -4.70 16.28 7.97
C HIS A 255 -5.26 15.68 6.69
N SER A 256 -5.70 14.44 6.79
CA SER A 256 -6.56 13.80 5.79
C SER A 256 -7.99 13.72 6.32
N MET A 257 -8.95 13.91 5.46
CA MET A 257 -10.33 13.47 5.70
C MET A 257 -10.49 12.11 5.03
N VAL A 258 -10.91 11.10 5.77
CA VAL A 258 -11.15 9.76 5.25
C VAL A 258 -12.51 9.30 5.73
N ASP A 259 -13.43 9.05 4.82
CA ASP A 259 -14.83 8.68 5.11
C ASP A 259 -15.50 9.60 6.15
N GLY A 260 -15.29 10.91 6.01
CA GLY A 260 -15.79 11.94 6.91
C GLY A 260 -15.05 12.08 8.24
N VAL A 261 -14.03 11.26 8.50
CA VAL A 261 -13.22 11.32 9.74
C VAL A 261 -11.93 12.09 9.50
N ARG A 262 -11.65 13.05 10.38
CA ARG A 262 -10.39 13.82 10.36
C ARG A 262 -9.24 13.01 10.96
N CYS A 263 -8.21 12.76 10.15
CA CYS A 263 -6.98 12.07 10.52
C CYS A 263 -5.82 13.09 10.52
N PRO A 264 -5.41 13.64 11.68
CA PRO A 264 -4.32 14.61 11.72
C PRO A 264 -2.98 13.96 11.36
N TRP A 265 -2.13 14.72 10.67
CA TRP A 265 -0.77 14.27 10.38
C TRP A 265 0.15 14.60 11.56
N THR A 266 0.73 13.57 12.14
CA THR A 266 1.89 13.70 13.02
C THR A 266 3.16 13.42 12.19
N PRO A 267 4.33 13.92 12.62
CA PRO A 267 5.58 13.68 11.88
C PRO A 267 5.80 12.20 11.61
N TRP A 268 6.01 11.86 10.35
CA TRP A 268 6.28 10.50 9.86
C TRP A 268 5.16 9.48 10.12
N ALA A 269 3.94 9.92 10.38
CA ALA A 269 2.82 9.00 10.52
C ALA A 269 2.52 8.27 9.20
N THR A 270 2.24 6.99 9.32
CA THR A 270 1.66 6.18 8.25
C THR A 270 0.14 6.18 8.39
N LEU A 271 -0.57 6.61 7.33
CA LEU A 271 -2.04 6.67 7.28
C LEU A 271 -2.56 5.67 6.26
N VAL A 272 -3.67 5.02 6.58
CA VAL A 272 -4.34 4.09 5.67
C VAL A 272 -5.62 4.71 5.14
N THR A 273 -5.74 4.76 3.81
CA THR A 273 -6.98 5.11 3.12
C THR A 273 -7.58 3.83 2.54
N PRO A 274 -8.77 3.41 3.02
CA PRO A 274 -9.44 2.20 2.54
C PRO A 274 -9.85 2.30 1.06
N PRO A 275 -9.96 1.16 0.35
CA PRO A 275 -10.47 1.14 -1.02
C PRO A 275 -11.88 1.74 -1.10
N GLY A 276 -12.12 2.61 -2.06
CA GLY A 276 -13.43 3.23 -2.28
C GLY A 276 -13.85 4.30 -1.28
N ALA A 277 -13.10 4.51 -0.19
CA ALA A 277 -13.41 5.53 0.80
C ALA A 277 -13.24 6.93 0.22
N PRO A 278 -14.23 7.83 0.36
CA PRO A 278 -14.06 9.25 0.08
C PRO A 278 -12.94 9.84 0.92
N HIS A 279 -11.99 10.53 0.29
CA HIS A 279 -10.89 11.15 1.02
C HIS A 279 -10.35 12.41 0.35
N SER A 280 -9.69 13.24 1.17
CA SER A 280 -9.00 14.46 0.77
C SER A 280 -7.84 14.74 1.72
N HIS A 281 -6.85 15.52 1.25
CA HIS A 281 -5.70 15.93 2.06
C HIS A 281 -5.67 17.45 2.18
N HIS A 282 -5.43 17.96 3.37
CA HIS A 282 -5.53 19.38 3.69
C HIS A 282 -4.24 19.89 4.33
N ASN A 283 -3.80 21.05 3.89
CA ASN A 283 -2.72 21.81 4.51
C ASN A 283 -3.26 23.16 5.01
N GLU A 284 -3.51 23.28 6.30
CA GLU A 284 -3.92 24.51 6.99
C GLU A 284 -2.72 25.30 7.55
N GLY A 285 -1.50 24.86 7.25
CA GLY A 285 -0.26 25.48 7.72
C GLY A 285 0.26 26.57 6.79
N GLU A 286 1.28 27.28 7.26
CA GLU A 286 1.94 28.39 6.55
C GLU A 286 3.06 27.91 5.62
N ALA A 287 3.48 26.64 5.70
CA ALA A 287 4.50 26.04 4.86
C ALA A 287 3.92 24.94 3.98
N GLY A 288 4.57 24.63 2.87
CA GLY A 288 4.18 23.54 1.99
C GLY A 288 4.25 22.19 2.72
N ALA A 289 3.33 21.29 2.40
CA ALA A 289 3.30 19.92 2.89
C ALA A 289 3.74 18.92 1.82
N ARG A 290 4.33 17.81 2.26
CA ARG A 290 4.78 16.71 1.39
C ARG A 290 4.40 15.37 2.00
N PHE A 291 3.98 14.45 1.16
CA PHE A 291 3.58 13.11 1.58
C PHE A 291 3.78 12.08 0.48
N LEU A 292 4.27 10.92 0.84
CA LEU A 292 4.40 9.77 -0.06
C LEU A 292 3.12 8.94 -0.01
N ILE A 293 2.67 8.43 -1.16
CA ILE A 293 1.54 7.51 -1.25
C ILE A 293 1.96 6.28 -2.05
N VAL A 294 1.87 5.11 -1.42
CA VAL A 294 1.93 3.81 -2.08
C VAL A 294 0.51 3.26 -2.21
N GLN A 295 0.15 2.81 -3.42
CA GLN A 295 -1.16 2.21 -3.67
C GLN A 295 -0.99 0.86 -4.38
N ASP A 296 -1.94 -0.05 -4.17
CA ASP A 296 -2.09 -1.29 -4.96
C ASP A 296 -2.76 -1.03 -6.33
N GLY A 297 -2.69 0.22 -6.80
CA GLY A 297 -3.29 0.72 -8.03
C GLY A 297 -2.85 -0.02 -9.29
N GLY A 298 -1.62 -0.56 -9.31
CA GLY A 298 -1.10 -1.32 -10.44
C GLY A 298 -1.98 -2.51 -10.83
N LEU A 299 -2.55 -3.22 -9.84
CA LEU A 299 -3.50 -4.31 -10.08
C LEU A 299 -4.75 -3.83 -10.80
N HIS A 300 -5.32 -2.70 -10.35
CA HIS A 300 -6.53 -2.15 -10.94
C HIS A 300 -6.30 -1.63 -12.35
N TYR A 301 -5.15 -1.00 -12.62
CA TYR A 301 -4.76 -0.60 -13.98
C TYR A 301 -4.59 -1.82 -14.89
N HIS A 302 -3.90 -2.86 -14.41
CA HIS A 302 -3.73 -4.10 -15.17
C HIS A 302 -5.07 -4.78 -15.45
N ALA A 303 -5.96 -4.87 -14.47
CA ALA A 303 -7.29 -5.46 -14.61
C ALA A 303 -8.29 -4.57 -15.40
N ARG A 304 -7.96 -3.31 -15.74
CA ARG A 304 -8.86 -2.30 -16.34
C ARG A 304 -10.06 -1.98 -15.45
N THR A 305 -9.86 -2.04 -14.15
CA THR A 305 -10.90 -1.79 -13.13
C THR A 305 -10.59 -0.56 -12.28
N MET A 306 -9.58 0.23 -12.63
CA MET A 306 -9.30 1.46 -11.90
C MET A 306 -10.51 2.40 -11.98
N GLY A 307 -11.14 2.61 -10.84
CA GLY A 307 -12.18 3.60 -10.65
C GLY A 307 -11.60 4.79 -9.90
N PHE A 308 -11.58 5.95 -10.53
CA PHE A 308 -11.23 7.22 -9.91
C PHE A 308 -12.34 8.23 -10.15
N GLU A 309 -12.77 8.92 -9.10
CA GLU A 309 -13.86 9.89 -9.18
C GLU A 309 -13.57 11.07 -8.24
N PHE A 310 -13.62 12.31 -8.77
CA PHE A 310 -13.70 13.49 -7.93
C PHE A 310 -15.10 13.65 -7.36
N LEU A 311 -15.19 13.93 -6.07
CA LEU A 311 -16.45 14.18 -5.34
C LEU A 311 -16.71 15.68 -5.18
N GLU A 312 -15.72 16.53 -5.47
CA GLU A 312 -15.80 17.98 -5.53
C GLU A 312 -15.54 18.44 -6.97
N ARG A 313 -16.26 19.50 -7.41
CA ARG A 313 -16.11 20.13 -8.73
C ARG A 313 -14.97 21.13 -8.76
#